data_b1c93eac004449a2c1f6706a4e6cedf1
#
_entry.id   b1c93eac004449a2c1f6706a4e6cedf1
#
_cell.length_a   1.000
_cell.length_b   1.000
_cell.length_c   1.000
_cell.angle_alpha   90.00
_cell.angle_beta   90.00
_cell.angle_gamma   90.00
#
_symmetry.space_group_name_H-M   'P 1'
#
loop_
_entity.id
_entity.type
_entity.pdbx_description
1 polymer ?
#
loop_
_entity_poly.entity_id
_entity_poly.type
_entity_poly.pdbx_seq_one_letter_code
_entity_poly.pdbx_strand_id
1 'polypeptide(L)'
;MKHPVDTSQWGEFLLNDIATLTNGNKFDKNKMSHDKPSINFVSRTGFNNGISDFVDKIDGTEPYPAGAITLALGGSVGSTFVQPKPFYTGQKVGVIEFDNKSEKMKQFVAVVLNKVCSTQFSAFKNEINKHFKRDLSIPLPLKSSADLSNYDSTDIDWDYMETVMS
;
A
#
# COMPACT_ATOMS: atom_id res chain seq x y z
N MET A 1 4.04 -9.73 27.39
CA MET A 1 2.76 -9.50 26.67
C MET A 1 2.79 -8.11 26.09
N LYS A 2 2.63 -8.01 24.78
CA LYS A 2 2.50 -6.69 24.14
C LYS A 2 1.08 -6.19 24.40
N HIS A 3 0.95 -5.02 24.99
CA HIS A 3 -0.35 -4.38 25.14
C HIS A 3 -0.87 -3.98 23.76
N PRO A 4 -2.17 -4.12 23.47
CA PRO A 4 -2.74 -3.62 22.23
C PRO A 4 -2.50 -2.12 22.13
N VAL A 5 -2.22 -1.65 20.92
CA VAL A 5 -2.06 -0.22 20.65
C VAL A 5 -3.42 0.45 20.82
N ASP A 6 -3.46 1.52 21.62
CA ASP A 6 -4.68 2.30 21.79
C ASP A 6 -4.89 3.20 20.56
N THR A 7 -5.93 2.89 19.80
CA THR A 7 -6.30 3.64 18.59
C THR A 7 -7.47 4.62 18.82
N SER A 8 -7.90 4.82 20.08
CA SER A 8 -9.04 5.68 20.39
C SER A 8 -8.83 7.15 19.98
N GLN A 9 -7.55 7.57 19.86
CA GLN A 9 -7.15 8.92 19.47
C GLN A 9 -6.73 9.01 18.00
N TRP A 10 -7.03 7.97 17.21
CA TRP A 10 -6.72 7.97 15.79
C TRP A 10 -7.90 8.53 14.99
N GLY A 11 -7.59 9.15 13.87
CA GLY A 11 -8.60 9.64 12.91
C GLY A 11 -8.73 8.71 11.72
N GLU A 12 -9.87 8.79 11.04
CA GLU A 12 -10.11 8.08 9.78
C GLU A 12 -9.77 8.98 8.59
N PHE A 13 -9.05 8.44 7.63
CA PHE A 13 -8.61 9.18 6.44
C PHE A 13 -8.90 8.40 5.18
N LEU A 14 -9.48 9.06 4.19
CA LEU A 14 -9.57 8.51 2.85
C LEU A 14 -8.16 8.38 2.28
N LEU A 15 -7.81 7.19 1.82
CA LEU A 15 -6.46 6.95 1.29
C LEU A 15 -6.18 7.86 0.10
N ASN A 16 -7.19 8.12 -0.73
CA ASN A 16 -7.07 8.99 -1.90
C ASN A 16 -6.80 10.47 -1.54
N ASP A 17 -7.11 10.88 -0.31
CA ASP A 17 -6.83 12.25 0.15
C ASP A 17 -5.38 12.43 0.62
N ILE A 18 -4.70 11.35 0.97
CA ILE A 18 -3.36 11.41 1.58
C ILE A 18 -2.25 10.81 0.73
N ALA A 19 -2.59 10.16 -0.39
CA ALA A 19 -1.62 9.48 -1.25
C ALA A 19 -2.06 9.53 -2.71
N THR A 20 -1.11 9.27 -3.62
CA THR A 20 -1.41 9.06 -5.03
C THR A 20 -1.68 7.59 -5.28
N LEU A 21 -2.86 7.27 -5.82
CA LEU A 21 -3.30 5.89 -6.04
C LEU A 21 -3.41 5.60 -7.53
N THR A 22 -2.83 4.46 -7.94
CA THR A 22 -2.98 3.93 -9.31
C THR A 22 -3.36 2.46 -9.27
N ASN A 23 -4.03 1.98 -10.33
CA ASN A 23 -4.45 0.58 -10.42
C ASN A 23 -3.33 -0.34 -10.94
N GLY A 24 -2.08 0.10 -10.93
CA GLY A 24 -0.96 -0.66 -11.43
C GLY A 24 -0.93 -0.80 -12.95
N ASN A 25 -0.04 -1.66 -13.45
CA ASN A 25 0.13 -1.87 -14.89
C ASN A 25 -0.91 -2.83 -15.48
N LYS A 26 -1.42 -3.75 -14.71
CA LYS A 26 -2.33 -4.82 -15.15
C LYS A 26 -1.71 -5.73 -16.21
N PHE A 27 -0.40 -5.94 -16.16
CA PHE A 27 0.30 -6.79 -17.11
C PHE A 27 -0.01 -8.28 -16.91
N ASP A 28 0.03 -9.03 -17.99
CA ASP A 28 -0.01 -10.50 -17.95
C ASP A 28 1.41 -11.02 -17.76
N LYS A 29 1.69 -11.62 -16.62
CA LYS A 29 3.01 -12.17 -16.28
C LYS A 29 3.53 -13.13 -17.35
N ASN A 30 2.64 -13.93 -17.93
CA ASN A 30 3.01 -14.94 -18.93
C ASN A 30 3.47 -14.32 -20.26
N LYS A 31 3.20 -13.05 -20.48
CA LYS A 31 3.61 -12.31 -21.69
C LYS A 31 4.86 -11.46 -21.46
N MET A 32 5.43 -11.48 -20.27
CA MET A 32 6.64 -10.73 -19.95
C MET A 32 7.89 -11.44 -20.49
N SER A 33 8.86 -10.65 -20.98
CA SER A 33 10.12 -11.14 -21.49
C SER A 33 11.14 -11.35 -20.37
N HIS A 34 12.07 -12.28 -20.55
CA HIS A 34 13.10 -12.65 -19.57
C HIS A 34 14.50 -12.71 -20.17
N ASP A 35 14.77 -11.95 -21.24
CA ASP A 35 16.09 -11.96 -21.93
C ASP A 35 17.19 -11.32 -21.08
N LYS A 36 16.88 -10.15 -20.48
CA LYS A 36 17.76 -9.42 -19.56
C LYS A 36 16.94 -8.90 -18.37
N PRO A 37 16.48 -9.81 -17.50
CA PRO A 37 15.59 -9.40 -16.41
C PRO A 37 16.26 -8.43 -15.45
N SER A 38 15.57 -7.33 -15.14
CA SER A 38 16.07 -6.26 -14.29
C SER A 38 15.01 -5.65 -13.37
N ILE A 39 13.73 -5.98 -13.59
CA ILE A 39 12.60 -5.35 -12.89
C ILE A 39 11.78 -6.41 -12.16
N ASN A 40 11.49 -6.18 -10.89
CA ASN A 40 10.60 -7.04 -10.12
C ASN A 40 9.17 -6.96 -10.66
N PHE A 41 8.49 -8.09 -10.68
CA PHE A 41 7.07 -8.18 -11.05
C PHE A 41 6.25 -8.53 -9.82
N VAL A 42 5.31 -7.65 -9.46
CA VAL A 42 4.47 -7.80 -8.26
C VAL A 42 3.10 -8.31 -8.66
N SER A 43 2.69 -9.40 -8.03
CA SER A 43 1.38 -10.02 -8.21
C SER A 43 0.55 -9.89 -6.92
N ARG A 44 -0.70 -10.29 -6.99
CA ARG A 44 -1.65 -10.27 -5.86
C ARG A 44 -1.46 -11.47 -4.92
N THR A 45 -0.25 -11.67 -4.44
CA THR A 45 0.12 -12.74 -3.52
C THR A 45 0.60 -12.18 -2.19
N GLY A 46 0.44 -12.95 -1.12
CA GLY A 46 0.91 -12.59 0.22
C GLY A 46 2.33 -13.04 0.52
N PHE A 47 3.01 -13.67 -0.43
CA PHE A 47 4.36 -14.22 -0.24
C PHE A 47 5.41 -13.36 -0.91
N ASN A 48 6.64 -13.39 -0.41
CA ASN A 48 7.83 -12.82 -1.03
C ASN A 48 7.65 -11.34 -1.44
N ASN A 49 7.08 -10.51 -0.57
CA ASN A 49 6.76 -9.10 -0.85
C ASN A 49 5.86 -8.92 -2.09
N GLY A 50 5.08 -9.92 -2.45
CA GLY A 50 4.26 -9.91 -3.65
C GLY A 50 5.05 -10.15 -4.94
N ILE A 51 6.37 -10.29 -4.86
CA ILE A 51 7.24 -10.48 -6.02
C ILE A 51 7.11 -11.92 -6.51
N SER A 52 6.58 -12.09 -7.71
CA SER A 52 6.33 -13.40 -8.32
C SER A 52 7.22 -13.67 -9.53
N ASP A 53 7.94 -12.67 -10.03
CA ASP A 53 8.80 -12.80 -11.19
C ASP A 53 9.84 -11.68 -11.25
N PHE A 54 10.82 -11.84 -12.12
CA PHE A 54 11.84 -10.86 -12.42
C PHE A 54 11.95 -10.76 -13.93
N VAL A 55 11.61 -9.60 -14.48
CA VAL A 55 11.33 -9.46 -15.92
C VAL A 55 12.17 -8.36 -16.56
N ASP A 56 12.17 -8.34 -17.89
CA ASP A 56 12.83 -7.29 -18.66
C ASP A 56 12.11 -5.96 -18.51
N LYS A 57 12.88 -4.88 -18.57
CA LYS A 57 12.30 -3.55 -18.70
C LYS A 57 11.57 -3.42 -20.04
N ILE A 58 10.38 -2.84 -20.02
CA ILE A 58 9.57 -2.60 -21.21
C ILE A 58 9.88 -1.21 -21.74
N ASP A 59 10.24 -1.10 -23.01
CA ASP A 59 10.48 0.19 -23.66
C ASP A 59 9.21 1.02 -23.64
N GLY A 60 9.34 2.28 -23.23
CA GLY A 60 8.22 3.22 -23.15
C GLY A 60 7.35 3.09 -21.91
N THR A 61 7.61 2.11 -21.02
CA THR A 61 6.89 1.97 -19.75
C THR A 61 7.86 2.00 -18.59
N GLU A 62 7.88 3.14 -17.89
CA GLU A 62 8.72 3.23 -16.69
C GLU A 62 8.11 2.40 -15.55
N PRO A 63 8.95 1.63 -14.82
CA PRO A 63 8.46 0.92 -13.65
C PRO A 63 8.08 1.89 -12.55
N TYR A 64 7.21 1.43 -11.65
CA TYR A 64 6.94 2.18 -10.42
C TYR A 64 8.20 2.27 -9.57
N PRO A 65 8.39 3.36 -8.85
CA PRO A 65 9.65 3.58 -8.12
C PRO A 65 9.75 2.71 -6.86
N ALA A 66 10.98 2.44 -6.46
CA ALA A 66 11.25 1.88 -5.14
C ALA A 66 10.63 2.79 -4.06
N GLY A 67 10.08 2.19 -3.02
CA GLY A 67 9.41 2.89 -1.93
C GLY A 67 7.90 3.05 -2.13
N ALA A 68 7.37 2.78 -3.32
CA ALA A 68 5.93 2.71 -3.50
C ALA A 68 5.35 1.48 -2.77
N ILE A 69 4.12 1.60 -2.30
CA ILE A 69 3.42 0.52 -1.58
C ILE A 69 2.52 -0.21 -2.58
N THR A 70 2.54 -1.54 -2.53
CA THR A 70 1.62 -2.37 -3.31
C THR A 70 0.54 -2.95 -2.41
N LEU A 71 -0.68 -3.00 -2.91
CA LEU A 71 -1.85 -3.53 -2.20
C LEU A 71 -2.57 -4.52 -3.13
N ALA A 72 -2.71 -5.76 -2.70
CA ALA A 72 -3.50 -6.75 -3.42
C ALA A 72 -4.99 -6.42 -3.31
N LEU A 73 -5.60 -6.05 -4.43
CA LEU A 73 -7.02 -5.65 -4.52
C LEU A 73 -7.94 -6.86 -4.69
N GLY A 74 -7.39 -7.99 -5.05
CA GLY A 74 -8.05 -9.28 -5.19
C GLY A 74 -7.04 -10.37 -4.84
N GLY A 75 -7.35 -11.64 -5.09
CA GLY A 75 -6.46 -12.75 -4.74
C GLY A 75 -6.23 -12.83 -3.23
N SER A 76 -5.00 -12.70 -2.78
CA SER A 76 -4.66 -12.56 -1.35
C SER A 76 -4.96 -11.15 -0.86
N VAL A 77 -6.24 -10.80 -0.82
CA VAL A 77 -6.77 -9.46 -0.56
C VAL A 77 -6.16 -8.84 0.69
N GLY A 78 -5.67 -7.62 0.56
CA GLY A 78 -5.11 -6.86 1.67
C GLY A 78 -3.61 -7.03 1.85
N SER A 79 -2.97 -7.97 1.14
CA SER A 79 -1.51 -8.12 1.19
C SER A 79 -0.85 -6.82 0.74
N THR A 80 -0.07 -6.22 1.63
CA THR A 80 0.49 -4.87 1.46
C THR A 80 1.98 -4.90 1.74
N PHE A 81 2.76 -4.35 0.81
CA PHE A 81 4.22 -4.34 0.92
C PHE A 81 4.79 -3.00 0.46
N VAL A 82 5.82 -2.51 1.17
CA VAL A 82 6.66 -1.42 0.67
C VAL A 82 7.71 -2.04 -0.25
N GLN A 83 7.70 -1.69 -1.51
CA GLN A 83 8.61 -2.31 -2.48
C GLN A 83 10.01 -1.71 -2.40
N PRO A 84 11.05 -2.55 -2.19
CA PRO A 84 12.42 -2.06 -2.03
C PRO A 84 13.09 -1.66 -3.35
N LYS A 85 12.55 -2.10 -4.48
CA LYS A 85 13.12 -1.87 -5.81
C LYS A 85 12.03 -1.48 -6.81
N PRO A 86 12.38 -0.85 -7.94
CA PRO A 86 11.41 -0.56 -9.01
C PRO A 86 10.71 -1.83 -9.47
N PHE A 87 9.45 -1.69 -9.89
CA PHE A 87 8.61 -2.85 -10.20
C PHE A 87 7.53 -2.55 -11.24
N TYR A 88 7.08 -3.60 -11.89
CA TYR A 88 5.82 -3.65 -12.64
C TYR A 88 4.80 -4.47 -11.84
N THR A 89 3.53 -4.35 -12.21
CA THR A 89 2.47 -5.11 -11.54
C THR A 89 1.62 -5.90 -12.53
N GLY A 90 1.08 -7.00 -12.03
CA GLY A 90 -0.01 -7.72 -12.67
C GLY A 90 -1.36 -7.07 -12.39
N GLN A 91 -2.44 -7.80 -12.68
CA GLN A 91 -3.81 -7.36 -12.46
C GLN A 91 -4.15 -7.33 -10.97
N LYS A 92 -5.05 -6.42 -10.59
CA LYS A 92 -5.57 -6.30 -9.22
C LYS A 92 -4.49 -6.06 -8.17
N VAL A 93 -3.48 -5.27 -8.54
CA VAL A 93 -2.47 -4.73 -7.62
C VAL A 93 -2.55 -3.22 -7.67
N GLY A 94 -2.96 -2.62 -6.57
CA GLY A 94 -2.95 -1.16 -6.43
C GLY A 94 -1.58 -0.67 -6.03
N VAL A 95 -1.21 0.53 -6.48
CA VAL A 95 0.04 1.19 -6.14
C VAL A 95 -0.26 2.48 -5.40
N ILE A 96 0.40 2.66 -4.26
CA ILE A 96 0.19 3.79 -3.36
C ILE A 96 1.52 4.51 -3.20
N GLU A 97 1.55 5.80 -3.55
CA GLU A 97 2.75 6.62 -3.45
C GLU A 97 2.50 7.80 -2.51
N PHE A 98 3.40 7.99 -1.56
CA PHE A 98 3.40 9.12 -0.63
C PHE A 98 4.56 10.05 -0.95
N ASP A 99 4.29 11.36 -0.94
CA ASP A 99 5.32 12.38 -1.08
C ASP A 99 6.03 12.61 0.25
N ASN A 100 7.36 12.66 0.23
CA ASN A 100 8.19 13.08 1.38
C ASN A 100 7.93 12.30 2.67
N LYS A 101 7.68 10.99 2.56
CA LYS A 101 7.54 10.12 3.72
C LYS A 101 8.71 9.13 3.78
N SER A 102 9.20 8.85 4.98
CA SER A 102 10.26 7.88 5.19
C SER A 102 9.78 6.45 4.94
N GLU A 103 10.72 5.53 4.78
CA GLU A 103 10.39 4.10 4.67
C GLU A 103 9.63 3.60 5.91
N LYS A 104 10.04 4.03 7.10
CA LYS A 104 9.36 3.63 8.36
C LYS A 104 7.92 4.12 8.43
N MET A 105 7.66 5.36 8.03
CA MET A 105 6.30 5.89 7.93
C MET A 105 5.46 5.06 6.96
N LYS A 106 6.01 4.73 5.80
CA LYS A 106 5.33 3.90 4.80
C LYS A 106 5.08 2.48 5.29
N GLN A 107 6.03 1.90 6.01
CA GLN A 107 5.86 0.58 6.63
C GLN A 107 4.73 0.58 7.67
N PHE A 108 4.62 1.65 8.46
CA PHE A 108 3.50 1.79 9.40
C PHE A 108 2.16 1.79 8.66
N VAL A 109 2.05 2.59 7.61
CA VAL A 109 0.84 2.63 6.77
C VAL A 109 0.55 1.26 6.16
N ALA A 110 1.58 0.55 5.68
CA ALA A 110 1.41 -0.77 5.09
C ALA A 110 0.86 -1.78 6.11
N VAL A 111 1.32 -1.75 7.36
CA VAL A 111 0.79 -2.62 8.43
C VAL A 111 -0.69 -2.30 8.69
N VAL A 112 -1.05 -1.02 8.77
CA VAL A 112 -2.43 -0.60 8.98
C VAL A 112 -3.32 -1.03 7.82
N LEU A 113 -2.88 -0.81 6.58
CA LEU A 113 -3.60 -1.23 5.38
C LEU A 113 -3.82 -2.74 5.34
N ASN A 114 -2.78 -3.52 5.63
CA ASN A 114 -2.90 -4.98 5.67
C ASN A 114 -3.97 -5.42 6.68
N LYS A 115 -3.94 -4.86 7.88
CA LYS A 115 -4.89 -5.18 8.94
C LYS A 115 -6.32 -4.82 8.56
N VAL A 116 -6.53 -3.61 8.08
CA VAL A 116 -7.86 -3.10 7.70
C VAL A 116 -8.41 -3.89 6.51
N CYS A 117 -7.61 -4.01 5.46
CA CYS A 117 -8.08 -4.61 4.21
C CYS A 117 -8.30 -6.11 4.34
N SER A 118 -7.44 -6.83 5.06
CA SER A 118 -7.61 -8.27 5.24
C SER A 118 -8.79 -8.63 6.16
N THR A 119 -9.26 -7.70 6.99
CA THR A 119 -10.42 -7.92 7.85
C THR A 119 -11.75 -7.46 7.24
N GLN A 120 -11.72 -6.43 6.38
CA GLN A 120 -12.94 -5.84 5.80
C GLN A 120 -13.29 -6.38 4.41
N PHE A 121 -12.31 -6.94 3.69
CA PHE A 121 -12.49 -7.39 2.32
C PHE A 121 -12.12 -8.85 2.16
N SER A 122 -12.64 -9.48 1.11
CA SER A 122 -12.36 -10.88 0.79
C SER A 122 -12.38 -11.10 -0.71
N ALA A 123 -11.63 -12.11 -1.18
CA ALA A 123 -11.60 -12.47 -2.59
C ALA A 123 -12.98 -12.93 -3.06
N PHE A 124 -13.36 -12.55 -4.27
CA PHE A 124 -14.58 -12.90 -4.98
C PHE A 124 -15.88 -12.33 -4.41
N LYS A 125 -15.97 -12.07 -3.11
CA LYS A 125 -17.19 -11.55 -2.47
C LYS A 125 -17.19 -10.05 -2.30
N ASN A 126 -16.10 -9.50 -1.75
CA ASN A 126 -15.98 -8.08 -1.45
C ASN A 126 -14.53 -7.67 -1.64
N GLU A 127 -14.13 -7.53 -2.90
CA GLU A 127 -12.77 -7.13 -3.24
C GLU A 127 -12.58 -5.61 -3.09
N ILE A 128 -11.34 -5.20 -2.93
CA ILE A 128 -10.97 -3.80 -2.70
C ILE A 128 -11.11 -2.96 -3.97
N ASN A 129 -11.05 -3.55 -5.17
CA ASN A 129 -10.98 -2.80 -6.43
C ASN A 129 -12.01 -1.68 -6.55
N LYS A 130 -13.25 -1.91 -6.13
CA LYS A 130 -14.34 -0.93 -6.21
C LYS A 130 -14.14 0.25 -5.28
N HIS A 131 -13.36 0.06 -4.23
CA HIS A 131 -13.21 1.00 -3.12
C HIS A 131 -11.87 1.72 -3.13
N PHE A 132 -10.85 1.15 -3.77
CA PHE A 132 -9.47 1.57 -3.65
C PHE A 132 -9.27 3.08 -3.86
N LYS A 133 -9.76 3.62 -4.97
CA LYS A 133 -9.60 5.04 -5.30
C LYS A 133 -10.77 5.91 -4.81
N ARG A 134 -11.85 5.30 -4.37
CA ARG A 134 -13.11 6.02 -4.10
C ARG A 134 -13.35 6.27 -2.61
N ASP A 135 -13.41 5.22 -1.83
CA ASP A 135 -13.87 5.30 -0.45
C ASP A 135 -13.09 4.45 0.55
N LEU A 136 -11.95 3.88 0.13
CA LEU A 136 -11.08 3.17 1.07
C LEU A 136 -10.49 4.16 2.07
N SER A 137 -10.80 3.94 3.35
CA SER A 137 -10.26 4.75 4.44
C SER A 137 -9.50 3.90 5.43
N ILE A 138 -8.56 4.52 6.12
CA ILE A 138 -7.72 3.87 7.14
C ILE A 138 -7.62 4.75 8.37
N PRO A 139 -7.49 4.13 9.56
CA PRO A 139 -7.21 4.87 10.78
C PRO A 139 -5.71 5.19 10.85
N LEU A 140 -5.38 6.43 11.21
CA LEU A 140 -4.00 6.84 11.44
C LEU A 140 -3.93 7.68 12.72
N PRO A 141 -2.78 7.65 13.43
CA PRO A 141 -2.61 8.42 14.66
C PRO A 141 -2.67 9.90 14.40
N LEU A 142 -3.33 10.62 15.30
CA LEU A 142 -3.42 12.07 15.27
C LEU A 142 -2.42 12.68 16.25
N LYS A 143 -1.92 13.86 15.92
CA LYS A 143 -1.11 14.67 16.82
C LYS A 143 -1.91 14.97 18.10
N SER A 144 -1.22 15.07 19.24
CA SER A 144 -1.87 15.36 20.52
C SER A 144 -2.65 16.68 20.54
N SER A 145 -2.27 17.64 19.67
CA SER A 145 -2.94 18.93 19.52
C SER A 145 -4.21 18.87 18.65
N ALA A 146 -4.48 17.73 17.99
CA ALA A 146 -5.61 17.61 17.09
C ALA A 146 -6.95 17.58 17.84
N ASP A 147 -7.97 18.15 17.21
CA ASP A 147 -9.35 18.08 17.69
C ASP A 147 -10.01 16.84 17.08
N LEU A 148 -10.37 15.87 17.91
CA LEU A 148 -10.97 14.60 17.46
C LEU A 148 -12.34 14.80 16.77
N SER A 149 -12.99 15.94 16.99
CA SER A 149 -14.26 16.25 16.34
C SER A 149 -14.09 17.04 15.04
N ASN A 150 -12.89 17.55 14.75
CA ASN A 150 -12.63 18.36 13.56
C ASN A 150 -11.14 18.32 13.21
N TYR A 151 -10.73 17.33 12.44
CA TYR A 151 -9.34 17.13 12.02
C TYR A 151 -9.24 16.96 10.51
N ASP A 152 -8.04 17.14 9.98
CA ASP A 152 -7.72 16.86 8.57
C ASP A 152 -6.35 16.17 8.45
N SER A 153 -5.86 16.01 7.21
CA SER A 153 -4.60 15.30 6.94
C SER A 153 -3.37 15.97 7.58
N THR A 154 -3.43 17.27 7.91
CA THR A 154 -2.32 17.96 8.57
C THR A 154 -2.17 17.53 10.03
N ASP A 155 -3.19 16.91 10.60
CA ASP A 155 -3.19 16.41 11.97
C ASP A 155 -2.63 15.00 12.13
N ILE A 156 -2.25 14.33 11.01
CA ILE A 156 -1.64 13.02 11.07
C ILE A 156 -0.27 13.10 11.74
N ASP A 157 -0.04 12.25 12.72
CA ASP A 157 1.22 12.22 13.47
C ASP A 157 2.24 11.28 12.81
N TRP A 158 2.84 11.76 11.73
CA TRP A 158 3.86 11.00 11.00
C TRP A 158 5.11 10.74 11.85
N ASP A 159 5.47 11.66 12.74
CA ASP A 159 6.64 11.49 13.61
C ASP A 159 6.44 10.35 14.61
N TYR A 160 5.22 10.19 15.11
CA TYR A 160 4.87 9.04 15.95
C TYR A 160 5.08 7.72 15.19
N MET A 161 4.63 7.66 13.94
CA MET A 161 4.81 6.45 13.10
C MET A 161 6.29 6.12 12.90
N GLU A 162 7.11 7.13 12.64
CA GLU A 162 8.57 6.99 12.51
C GLU A 162 9.17 6.39 13.78
N THR A 163 8.78 6.92 14.92
CA THR A 163 9.28 6.49 16.23
C THR A 163 8.90 5.06 16.55
N VAL A 164 7.65 4.70 16.29
CA VAL A 164 7.12 3.34 16.56
C VAL A 164 7.85 2.28 15.74
N MET A 165 8.21 2.60 14.51
CA MET A 165 8.87 1.68 13.59
C MET A 165 10.40 1.67 13.73
N SER A 166 10.93 2.49 14.61
CA SER A 166 12.39 2.59 14.85
C SER A 166 12.90 1.53 15.82
#